data_3d99f0eefc8af2d28160d852f9b55865
#
_entry.id   3d99f0eefc8af2d28160d852f9b55865
#
_cell.length_a   1.000
_cell.length_b   1.000
_cell.length_c   1.000
_cell.angle_alpha   90.00
_cell.angle_beta   90.00
_cell.angle_gamma   90.00
#
_symmetry.space_group_name_H-M   'P 1'
#
loop_
_entity.id
_entity.type
_entity.pdbx_description
1 polymer ?
#
loop_
_entity_poly.entity_id
_entity_poly.type
_entity_poly.pdbx_seq_one_letter_code
_entity_poly.pdbx_strand_id
1 'polypeptide(L)'
;LKLKADDGKRYKTDVANTEQLLRIIQSIPSKKAEPFKLWLAQIGRERIEETIDPELTIDRALDTYSKKGYPADWINQRLQTIRARKELTDQWQTHGVEKGKEYAILTDEVTRAWSGMNTRQYKNLKGLKKENLRDNMSTLELALNMLAEATTTELTKVQNPQGLEENRIVAKTGGKIAGDARRRIEQETGTP
;
A
#
# COMPACT_ATOMS: atom_id res chain seq x y z
N LEU A 1 -3.66 -25.95 15.05
CA LEU A 1 -3.32 -24.87 15.97
C LEU A 1 -3.97 -25.12 17.33
N LYS A 2 -3.39 -24.61 18.44
CA LYS A 2 -4.06 -24.63 19.74
C LYS A 2 -4.59 -23.23 20.05
N LEU A 3 -5.91 -23.04 19.98
CA LEU A 3 -6.57 -21.77 20.27
C LEU A 3 -7.15 -21.77 21.68
N LYS A 4 -7.16 -20.59 22.30
CA LYS A 4 -7.77 -20.39 23.62
C LYS A 4 -9.28 -20.20 23.43
N ALA A 5 -10.09 -20.99 24.16
CA ALA A 5 -11.55 -20.86 24.18
C ALA A 5 -12.00 -19.95 25.34
N ASP A 6 -13.29 -19.63 25.37
CA ASP A 6 -13.89 -18.74 26.39
C ASP A 6 -13.78 -19.28 27.83
N ASP A 7 -13.64 -20.60 27.97
CA ASP A 7 -13.40 -21.27 29.28
C ASP A 7 -11.94 -21.14 29.78
N GLY A 8 -11.10 -20.42 29.01
CA GLY A 8 -9.70 -20.19 29.34
C GLY A 8 -8.74 -21.32 28.95
N LYS A 9 -9.23 -22.48 28.50
CA LYS A 9 -8.42 -23.64 28.09
C LYS A 9 -8.00 -23.54 26.62
N ARG A 10 -6.99 -24.31 26.24
CA ARG A 10 -6.50 -24.39 24.88
C ARG A 10 -6.89 -25.69 24.19
N TYR A 11 -7.67 -25.61 23.13
CA TYR A 11 -8.10 -26.76 22.35
C TYR A 11 -7.36 -26.81 21.00
N LYS A 12 -7.09 -28.05 20.53
CA LYS A 12 -6.59 -28.28 19.19
C LYS A 12 -7.73 -27.91 18.21
N THR A 13 -7.50 -26.92 17.37
CA THR A 13 -8.48 -26.37 16.44
C THR A 13 -7.93 -26.44 15.03
N ASP A 14 -8.73 -26.94 14.12
CA ASP A 14 -8.40 -26.89 12.70
C ASP A 14 -8.50 -25.45 12.21
N VAL A 15 -7.52 -25.05 11.40
CA VAL A 15 -7.45 -23.72 10.82
C VAL A 15 -7.24 -23.83 9.31
N ALA A 16 -7.79 -22.89 8.58
CA ALA A 16 -7.64 -22.81 7.14
C ALA A 16 -7.27 -21.38 6.76
N ASN A 17 -6.42 -21.22 5.74
CA ASN A 17 -6.19 -19.94 5.11
C ASN A 17 -7.34 -19.63 4.13
N THR A 18 -7.35 -18.42 3.57
CA THR A 18 -8.41 -17.97 2.65
C THR A 18 -8.56 -18.89 1.44
N GLU A 19 -7.46 -19.34 0.83
CA GLU A 19 -7.49 -20.23 -0.33
C GLU A 19 -8.13 -21.58 0.04
N GLN A 20 -7.74 -22.17 1.16
CA GLN A 20 -8.32 -23.43 1.65
C GLN A 20 -9.80 -23.29 1.97
N LEU A 21 -10.22 -22.16 2.58
CA LEU A 21 -11.65 -21.87 2.83
C LEU A 21 -12.43 -21.77 1.52
N LEU A 22 -11.92 -21.07 0.53
CA LEU A 22 -12.57 -20.96 -0.79
C LEU A 22 -12.73 -22.33 -1.46
N ARG A 23 -11.72 -23.21 -1.37
CA ARG A 23 -11.80 -24.59 -1.89
C ARG A 23 -12.83 -25.44 -1.14
N ILE A 24 -12.85 -25.35 0.20
CA ILE A 24 -13.86 -26.06 1.02
C ILE A 24 -15.27 -25.65 0.61
N ILE A 25 -15.54 -24.34 0.47
CA ILE A 25 -16.86 -23.83 0.09
C ILE A 25 -17.29 -24.37 -1.29
N GLN A 26 -16.37 -24.45 -2.24
CA GLN A 26 -16.66 -25.02 -3.58
C GLN A 26 -17.06 -26.50 -3.50
N SER A 27 -16.53 -27.27 -2.55
CA SER A 27 -16.85 -28.69 -2.39
C SER A 27 -18.17 -28.95 -1.65
N ILE A 28 -18.79 -27.95 -1.03
CA ILE A 28 -20.03 -28.12 -0.28
C ILE A 28 -21.21 -28.37 -1.23
N PRO A 29 -21.89 -29.54 -1.17
CA PRO A 29 -23.03 -29.84 -2.03
C PRO A 29 -24.32 -29.23 -1.47
N SER A 30 -24.40 -27.89 -1.42
CA SER A 30 -25.54 -27.19 -0.84
C SER A 30 -26.01 -26.06 -1.75
N LYS A 31 -27.35 -26.00 -1.96
CA LYS A 31 -27.99 -24.88 -2.69
C LYS A 31 -27.66 -23.51 -2.06
N LYS A 32 -27.39 -23.44 -0.74
CA LYS A 32 -26.99 -22.21 -0.07
C LYS A 32 -25.57 -21.77 -0.43
N ALA A 33 -24.72 -22.67 -0.90
CA ALA A 33 -23.38 -22.35 -1.36
C ALA A 33 -23.33 -21.89 -2.84
N GLU A 34 -24.37 -22.14 -3.62
CA GLU A 34 -24.41 -21.82 -5.06
C GLU A 34 -24.19 -20.33 -5.38
N PRO A 35 -24.81 -19.35 -4.69
CA PRO A 35 -24.53 -17.93 -4.96
C PRO A 35 -23.05 -17.58 -4.80
N PHE A 36 -22.40 -18.19 -3.81
CA PHE A 36 -20.97 -17.95 -3.57
C PHE A 36 -20.09 -18.62 -4.65
N LYS A 37 -20.47 -19.83 -5.11
CA LYS A 37 -19.75 -20.51 -6.19
C LYS A 37 -19.85 -19.72 -7.50
N LEU A 38 -21.05 -19.20 -7.82
CA LEU A 38 -21.27 -18.33 -8.98
C LEU A 38 -20.44 -17.05 -8.89
N TRP A 39 -20.40 -16.42 -7.72
CA TRP A 39 -19.57 -15.25 -7.47
C TRP A 39 -18.08 -15.56 -7.70
N LEU A 40 -17.57 -16.71 -7.20
CA LEU A 40 -16.19 -17.14 -7.47
C LEU A 40 -15.92 -17.37 -8.96
N ALA A 41 -16.85 -17.98 -9.67
CA ALA A 41 -16.75 -18.19 -11.11
C ALA A 41 -16.69 -16.85 -11.86
N GLN A 42 -17.51 -15.88 -11.45
CA GLN A 42 -17.49 -14.51 -12.00
C GLN A 42 -16.14 -13.84 -11.76
N ILE A 43 -15.61 -13.86 -10.54
CA ILE A 43 -14.28 -13.31 -10.21
C ILE A 43 -13.17 -13.96 -11.05
N GLY A 44 -13.25 -15.30 -11.22
CA GLY A 44 -12.31 -16.03 -12.07
C GLY A 44 -12.36 -15.58 -13.52
N ARG A 45 -13.55 -15.41 -14.09
CA ARG A 45 -13.75 -14.89 -15.44
C ARG A 45 -13.23 -13.47 -15.59
N GLU A 46 -13.59 -12.56 -14.70
CA GLU A 46 -13.12 -11.18 -14.70
C GLU A 46 -11.57 -11.13 -14.67
N ARG A 47 -10.93 -11.99 -13.87
CA ARG A 47 -9.47 -12.06 -13.80
C ARG A 47 -8.82 -12.56 -15.10
N ILE A 48 -9.48 -13.48 -15.81
CA ILE A 48 -9.00 -13.95 -17.14
C ILE A 48 -9.16 -12.82 -18.16
N GLU A 49 -10.31 -12.11 -18.17
CA GLU A 49 -10.55 -10.97 -19.06
C GLU A 49 -9.52 -9.86 -18.84
N GLU A 50 -9.18 -9.53 -17.58
CA GLU A 50 -8.12 -8.58 -17.22
C GLU A 50 -6.72 -8.99 -17.68
N THR A 51 -6.48 -10.28 -17.88
CA THR A 51 -5.20 -10.75 -18.43
C THR A 51 -5.12 -10.48 -19.94
N ILE A 52 -6.26 -10.50 -20.61
CA ILE A 52 -6.39 -10.19 -22.05
C ILE A 52 -6.39 -8.68 -22.27
N ASP A 53 -7.16 -7.96 -21.45
CA ASP A 53 -7.28 -6.49 -21.46
C ASP A 53 -6.92 -5.90 -20.08
N PRO A 54 -5.66 -5.47 -19.88
CA PRO A 54 -5.21 -4.92 -18.61
C PRO A 54 -5.91 -3.61 -18.19
N GLU A 55 -6.56 -2.87 -19.11
CA GLU A 55 -7.28 -1.63 -18.78
C GLU A 55 -8.45 -1.91 -17.84
N LEU A 56 -9.09 -3.08 -17.95
CA LEU A 56 -10.16 -3.52 -17.05
C LEU A 56 -9.72 -3.57 -15.58
N THR A 57 -8.45 -3.87 -15.30
CA THR A 57 -7.91 -3.82 -13.92
C THR A 57 -7.88 -2.40 -13.40
N ILE A 58 -7.55 -1.43 -14.25
CA ILE A 58 -7.52 0.00 -13.89
C ILE A 58 -8.94 0.49 -13.64
N ASP A 59 -9.86 0.18 -14.53
CA ASP A 59 -11.28 0.55 -14.39
C ASP A 59 -11.90 -0.01 -13.10
N ARG A 60 -11.62 -1.26 -12.78
CA ARG A 60 -12.08 -1.87 -11.53
C ARG A 60 -11.47 -1.20 -10.29
N ALA A 61 -10.21 -0.76 -10.36
CA ALA A 61 -9.58 -0.02 -9.28
C ALA A 61 -10.24 1.36 -9.08
N LEU A 62 -10.52 2.08 -10.17
CA LEU A 62 -11.24 3.36 -10.17
C LEU A 62 -12.64 3.21 -9.56
N ASP A 63 -13.38 2.23 -10.03
CA ASP A 63 -14.71 1.88 -9.52
C ASP A 63 -14.70 1.58 -8.02
N THR A 64 -13.68 0.84 -7.57
CA THR A 64 -13.53 0.48 -6.15
C THR A 64 -13.32 1.72 -5.29
N TYR A 65 -12.48 2.67 -5.71
CA TYR A 65 -12.28 3.93 -4.99
C TYR A 65 -13.54 4.81 -5.03
N SER A 66 -14.20 4.90 -6.18
CA SER A 66 -15.46 5.63 -6.33
C SER A 66 -16.56 5.09 -5.41
N LYS A 67 -16.74 3.76 -5.34
CA LYS A 67 -17.69 3.09 -4.43
C LYS A 67 -17.37 3.30 -2.96
N LYS A 68 -16.10 3.54 -2.61
CA LYS A 68 -15.68 3.93 -1.26
C LYS A 68 -15.92 5.41 -0.95
N GLY A 69 -16.41 6.20 -1.90
CA GLY A 69 -16.76 7.60 -1.73
C GLY A 69 -15.60 8.58 -1.91
N TYR A 70 -14.47 8.16 -2.49
CA TYR A 70 -13.35 9.07 -2.76
C TYR A 70 -13.68 10.00 -3.95
N PRO A 71 -13.39 11.32 -3.84
CA PRO A 71 -13.59 12.25 -4.94
C PRO A 71 -12.66 11.94 -6.12
N ALA A 72 -13.10 12.28 -7.36
CA ALA A 72 -12.35 12.00 -8.58
C ALA A 72 -10.91 12.59 -8.57
N ASP A 73 -10.75 13.82 -8.08
CA ASP A 73 -9.44 14.46 -7.98
C ASP A 73 -8.51 13.72 -7.04
N TRP A 74 -9.04 13.22 -5.91
CA TRP A 74 -8.28 12.40 -4.98
C TRP A 74 -7.88 11.06 -5.62
N ILE A 75 -8.78 10.42 -6.36
CA ILE A 75 -8.51 9.16 -7.07
C ILE A 75 -7.38 9.37 -8.09
N ASN A 76 -7.43 10.44 -8.89
CA ASN A 76 -6.38 10.80 -9.84
C ASN A 76 -5.04 11.02 -9.14
N GLN A 77 -5.01 11.76 -8.06
CA GLN A 77 -3.80 11.97 -7.25
C GLN A 77 -3.26 10.64 -6.69
N ARG A 78 -4.16 9.77 -6.23
CA ARG A 78 -3.78 8.45 -5.71
C ARG A 78 -3.13 7.56 -6.76
N LEU A 79 -3.62 7.56 -8.00
CA LEU A 79 -3.01 6.83 -9.11
C LEU A 79 -1.59 7.33 -9.42
N GLN A 80 -1.36 8.65 -9.40
CA GLN A 80 -0.02 9.21 -9.58
C GLN A 80 0.94 8.74 -8.47
N THR A 81 0.47 8.69 -7.21
CA THR A 81 1.30 8.18 -6.10
C THR A 81 1.61 6.69 -6.24
N ILE A 82 0.70 5.87 -6.80
CA ILE A 82 0.97 4.46 -7.07
C ILE A 82 2.08 4.32 -8.11
N ARG A 83 2.04 5.13 -9.17
CA ARG A 83 3.08 5.15 -10.21
C ARG A 83 4.44 5.57 -9.67
N ALA A 84 4.50 6.70 -8.95
CA ALA A 84 5.73 7.18 -8.32
C ALA A 84 6.33 6.13 -7.37
N ARG A 85 5.48 5.47 -6.59
CA ARG A 85 5.90 4.38 -5.70
C ARG A 85 6.48 3.18 -6.46
N LYS A 86 5.84 2.79 -7.56
CA LYS A 86 6.33 1.69 -8.38
C LYS A 86 7.71 2.02 -8.95
N GLU A 87 7.89 3.20 -9.51
CA GLU A 87 9.16 3.67 -10.06
C GLU A 87 10.28 3.63 -9.00
N LEU A 88 10.01 4.14 -7.80
CA LEU A 88 10.97 4.08 -6.69
C LEU A 88 11.35 2.64 -6.32
N THR A 89 10.37 1.74 -6.22
CA THR A 89 10.66 0.34 -5.87
C THR A 89 11.40 -0.40 -6.97
N ASP A 90 11.16 -0.06 -8.23
CA ASP A 90 11.91 -0.61 -9.37
C ASP A 90 13.39 -0.14 -9.31
N GLN A 91 13.65 1.14 -8.95
CA GLN A 91 15.00 1.62 -8.69
C GLN A 91 15.67 0.87 -7.53
N TRP A 92 15.01 0.69 -6.41
CA TRP A 92 15.56 -0.08 -5.29
C TRP A 92 15.94 -1.50 -5.69
N GLN A 93 15.09 -2.16 -6.47
CA GLN A 93 15.40 -3.50 -6.99
C GLN A 93 16.63 -3.51 -7.89
N THR A 94 16.75 -2.54 -8.80
CA THR A 94 17.91 -2.39 -9.71
C THR A 94 19.21 -2.14 -8.94
N HIS A 95 19.12 -1.46 -7.79
CA HIS A 95 20.26 -1.11 -6.95
C HIS A 95 20.51 -2.09 -5.79
N GLY A 96 20.03 -3.33 -5.91
CA GLY A 96 20.38 -4.43 -5.00
C GLY A 96 19.67 -4.42 -3.65
N VAL A 97 18.54 -3.69 -3.52
CA VAL A 97 17.69 -3.73 -2.31
C VAL A 97 16.74 -4.92 -2.38
N GLU A 98 16.66 -5.70 -1.31
CA GLU A 98 15.79 -6.88 -1.24
C GLU A 98 14.33 -6.53 -0.96
N LYS A 99 13.40 -7.16 -1.72
CA LYS A 99 11.97 -7.01 -1.47
C LYS A 99 11.59 -7.46 -0.07
N GLY A 100 10.56 -6.85 0.48
CA GLY A 100 10.01 -7.19 1.79
C GLY A 100 10.57 -6.30 2.89
N LYS A 101 11.45 -6.84 3.74
CA LYS A 101 11.92 -6.12 4.94
C LYS A 101 12.69 -4.84 4.60
N GLU A 102 13.58 -4.86 3.62
CA GLU A 102 14.40 -3.69 3.26
C GLU A 102 13.55 -2.60 2.61
N TYR A 103 12.60 -2.98 1.74
CA TYR A 103 11.62 -2.02 1.19
C TYR A 103 10.78 -1.37 2.30
N ALA A 104 10.43 -2.11 3.35
CA ALA A 104 9.71 -1.56 4.48
C ALA A 104 10.57 -0.56 5.27
N ILE A 105 11.85 -0.88 5.47
CA ILE A 105 12.82 0.03 6.13
C ILE A 105 12.96 1.33 5.33
N LEU A 106 13.23 1.24 4.03
CA LEU A 106 13.40 2.44 3.18
C LEU A 106 12.11 3.27 3.09
N THR A 107 10.95 2.59 3.02
CA THR A 107 9.65 3.28 3.06
C THR A 107 9.46 4.06 4.35
N ASP A 108 9.88 3.47 5.46
CA ASP A 108 9.78 4.10 6.79
C ASP A 108 10.73 5.30 6.90
N GLU A 109 11.94 5.21 6.33
CA GLU A 109 12.89 6.32 6.28
C GLU A 109 12.35 7.49 5.43
N VAL A 110 11.80 7.22 4.23
CA VAL A 110 11.15 8.25 3.40
C VAL A 110 10.00 8.89 4.16
N THR A 111 9.11 8.07 4.74
CA THR A 111 7.93 8.56 5.47
C THR A 111 8.36 9.43 6.66
N ARG A 112 9.32 8.98 7.45
CA ARG A 112 9.83 9.71 8.61
C ARG A 112 10.47 11.04 8.21
N ALA A 113 11.23 11.05 7.12
CA ALA A 113 11.94 12.23 6.67
C ALA A 113 11.00 13.36 6.24
N TRP A 114 9.88 13.04 5.56
CA TRP A 114 8.93 14.07 5.14
C TRP A 114 7.84 14.38 6.18
N SER A 115 7.33 13.36 6.89
CA SER A 115 6.21 13.56 7.82
C SER A 115 6.63 13.81 9.28
N GLY A 116 7.90 13.54 9.62
CA GLY A 116 8.38 13.56 11.01
C GLY A 116 8.00 12.31 11.80
N MET A 117 7.26 11.36 11.22
CA MET A 117 6.75 10.17 11.87
C MET A 117 7.09 8.92 11.06
N ASN A 118 7.40 7.80 11.73
CA ASN A 118 7.45 6.54 11.03
C ASN A 118 6.04 6.09 10.61
N THR A 119 5.96 5.13 9.70
CA THR A 119 4.70 4.63 9.14
C THR A 119 3.71 4.18 10.22
N ARG A 120 4.20 3.54 11.28
CA ARG A 120 3.36 3.08 12.39
C ARG A 120 2.80 4.25 13.22
N GLN A 121 3.64 5.23 13.54
CA GLN A 121 3.22 6.43 14.25
C GLN A 121 2.17 7.20 13.44
N TYR A 122 2.39 7.33 12.12
CA TYR A 122 1.47 8.02 11.24
C TYR A 122 0.12 7.28 11.13
N LYS A 123 0.13 5.94 11.02
CA LYS A 123 -1.10 5.15 11.10
C LYS A 123 -1.85 5.37 12.41
N ASN A 124 -1.14 5.37 13.53
CA ASN A 124 -1.74 5.61 14.83
C ASN A 124 -2.37 7.00 14.94
N LEU A 125 -1.70 8.04 14.44
CA LEU A 125 -2.24 9.40 14.38
C LEU A 125 -3.58 9.46 13.62
N LYS A 126 -3.68 8.69 12.53
CA LYS A 126 -4.91 8.60 11.71
C LYS A 126 -5.92 7.55 12.23
N GLY A 127 -5.68 6.92 13.37
CA GLY A 127 -6.57 5.90 13.95
C GLY A 127 -6.64 4.59 13.17
N LEU A 128 -5.66 4.31 12.30
CA LEU A 128 -5.64 3.15 11.40
C LEU A 128 -5.02 1.93 12.07
N LYS A 129 -5.58 0.75 11.83
CA LYS A 129 -5.07 -0.54 12.30
C LYS A 129 -4.42 -1.35 11.18
N LYS A 130 -5.22 -1.82 10.22
CA LYS A 130 -4.80 -2.64 9.08
C LYS A 130 -4.89 -1.90 7.75
N GLU A 131 -5.60 -0.80 7.72
CA GLU A 131 -5.89 -0.01 6.53
C GLU A 131 -4.60 0.50 5.89
N ASN A 132 -4.66 0.76 4.58
CA ASN A 132 -3.54 1.35 3.87
C ASN A 132 -3.40 2.82 4.28
N LEU A 133 -2.20 3.22 4.71
CA LEU A 133 -1.93 4.60 5.14
C LEU A 133 -2.23 5.60 4.03
N ARG A 134 -1.80 5.32 2.79
CA ARG A 134 -1.98 6.25 1.67
C ARG A 134 -3.43 6.44 1.25
N ASP A 135 -4.29 5.44 1.45
CA ASP A 135 -5.72 5.55 1.18
C ASP A 135 -6.45 6.44 2.21
N ASN A 136 -5.76 6.82 3.29
CA ASN A 136 -6.25 7.69 4.35
C ASN A 136 -5.45 9.02 4.45
N MET A 137 -4.72 9.36 3.40
CA MET A 137 -4.03 10.64 3.25
C MET A 137 -4.92 11.65 2.54
N SER A 138 -4.82 12.92 2.92
CA SER A 138 -5.40 14.04 2.17
C SER A 138 -4.68 14.21 0.82
N THR A 139 -5.24 15.00 -0.09
CA THR A 139 -4.61 15.32 -1.38
C THR A 139 -3.21 15.93 -1.19
N LEU A 140 -3.05 16.84 -0.22
CA LEU A 140 -1.75 17.46 0.08
C LEU A 140 -0.75 16.44 0.63
N GLU A 141 -1.16 15.57 1.54
CA GLU A 141 -0.31 14.50 2.08
C GLU A 141 0.12 13.52 0.97
N LEU A 142 -0.78 13.18 0.04
CA LEU A 142 -0.46 12.37 -1.13
C LEU A 142 0.56 13.06 -2.03
N ALA A 143 0.41 14.37 -2.27
CA ALA A 143 1.34 15.15 -3.08
C ALA A 143 2.74 15.22 -2.44
N LEU A 144 2.83 15.45 -1.13
CA LEU A 144 4.09 15.46 -0.37
C LEU A 144 4.75 14.08 -0.35
N ASN A 145 3.97 13.02 -0.15
CA ASN A 145 4.49 11.65 -0.23
C ASN A 145 5.02 11.33 -1.63
N MET A 146 4.30 11.75 -2.68
CA MET A 146 4.74 11.58 -4.07
C MET A 146 6.02 12.36 -4.34
N LEU A 147 6.13 13.61 -3.86
CA LEU A 147 7.35 14.40 -3.97
C LEU A 147 8.52 13.70 -3.31
N ALA A 148 8.35 13.15 -2.09
CA ALA A 148 9.38 12.41 -1.38
C ALA A 148 9.83 11.16 -2.16
N GLU A 149 8.91 10.42 -2.73
CA GLU A 149 9.20 9.22 -3.52
C GLU A 149 9.87 9.57 -4.86
N ALA A 150 9.38 10.59 -5.57
CA ALA A 150 9.96 11.04 -6.84
C ALA A 150 11.38 11.62 -6.67
N THR A 151 11.59 12.47 -5.67
CA THR A 151 12.93 13.02 -5.38
C THR A 151 13.91 11.93 -4.95
N THR A 152 13.47 10.95 -4.17
CA THR A 152 14.29 9.77 -3.84
C THR A 152 14.66 9.00 -5.10
N THR A 153 13.72 8.78 -6.02
CA THR A 153 13.93 8.12 -7.31
C THR A 153 15.01 8.84 -8.14
N GLU A 154 14.89 10.15 -8.30
CA GLU A 154 15.86 10.93 -9.09
C GLU A 154 17.26 10.94 -8.44
N LEU A 155 17.33 11.09 -7.12
CA LEU A 155 18.59 10.99 -6.40
C LEU A 155 19.23 9.60 -6.54
N THR A 156 18.41 8.53 -6.50
CA THR A 156 18.90 7.15 -6.72
C THR A 156 19.49 6.99 -8.11
N LYS A 157 18.86 7.50 -9.14
CA LYS A 157 19.38 7.47 -10.53
C LYS A 157 20.73 8.20 -10.67
N VAL A 158 20.88 9.35 -10.01
CA VAL A 158 22.09 10.18 -10.12
C VAL A 158 23.22 9.64 -9.26
N GLN A 159 22.92 9.21 -8.02
CA GLN A 159 23.95 8.81 -7.05
C GLN A 159 24.32 7.33 -7.15
N ASN A 160 23.53 6.52 -7.84
CA ASN A 160 23.73 5.07 -8.06
C ASN A 160 24.06 4.28 -6.76
N PRO A 161 23.27 4.45 -5.67
CA PRO A 161 23.53 3.81 -4.38
C PRO A 161 23.40 2.29 -4.49
N GLN A 162 24.23 1.53 -3.78
CA GLN A 162 24.18 0.07 -3.81
C GLN A 162 23.74 -0.51 -2.46
N GLY A 163 22.80 -1.45 -2.48
CA GLY A 163 22.28 -2.13 -1.29
C GLY A 163 21.50 -1.22 -0.35
N LEU A 164 21.17 -1.74 0.84
CA LEU A 164 20.26 -1.09 1.79
C LEU A 164 20.83 0.23 2.34
N GLU A 165 22.07 0.24 2.83
CA GLU A 165 22.57 1.37 3.62
C GLU A 165 22.77 2.65 2.77
N GLU A 166 23.27 2.52 1.55
CA GLU A 166 23.41 3.69 0.68
C GLU A 166 22.03 4.20 0.21
N ASN A 167 21.12 3.30 -0.15
CA ASN A 167 19.75 3.66 -0.48
C ASN A 167 19.01 4.31 0.71
N ARG A 168 19.36 3.96 1.94
CA ARG A 168 18.80 4.56 3.15
C ARG A 168 19.20 6.04 3.29
N ILE A 169 20.43 6.38 2.94
CA ILE A 169 20.92 7.78 2.94
C ILE A 169 20.14 8.58 1.89
N VAL A 170 20.00 8.02 0.68
CA VAL A 170 19.25 8.65 -0.42
C VAL A 170 17.78 8.83 -0.06
N ALA A 171 17.15 7.82 0.55
CA ALA A 171 15.77 7.86 1.01
C ALA A 171 15.51 8.98 2.03
N LYS A 172 16.44 9.16 2.99
CA LYS A 172 16.39 10.28 3.94
C LYS A 172 16.49 11.62 3.24
N THR A 173 17.41 11.76 2.29
CA THR A 173 17.63 13.01 1.56
C THR A 173 16.42 13.38 0.72
N GLY A 174 15.88 12.44 -0.06
CA GLY A 174 14.69 12.67 -0.88
C GLY A 174 13.46 12.99 -0.03
N GLY A 175 13.25 12.24 1.07
CA GLY A 175 12.18 12.53 2.02
C GLY A 175 12.33 13.91 2.70
N LYS A 176 13.55 14.34 3.03
CA LYS A 176 13.82 15.65 3.64
C LYS A 176 13.39 16.80 2.73
N ILE A 177 13.63 16.70 1.43
CA ILE A 177 13.19 17.72 0.46
C ILE A 177 11.67 17.95 0.55
N ALA A 178 10.90 16.88 0.57
CA ALA A 178 9.45 16.99 0.76
C ALA A 178 9.06 17.48 2.16
N GLY A 179 9.83 17.13 3.18
CA GLY A 179 9.65 17.63 4.54
C GLY A 179 9.94 19.13 4.67
N ASP A 180 10.92 19.64 3.92
CA ASP A 180 11.18 21.09 3.85
C ASP A 180 10.02 21.83 3.17
N ALA A 181 9.51 21.28 2.07
CA ALA A 181 8.32 21.80 1.39
C ALA A 181 7.09 21.80 2.31
N ARG A 182 6.85 20.71 3.05
CA ARG A 182 5.77 20.62 4.04
C ARG A 182 5.90 21.75 5.08
N ARG A 183 7.06 21.91 5.71
CA ARG A 183 7.28 22.95 6.74
C ARG A 183 7.04 24.34 6.19
N ARG A 184 7.42 24.60 4.95
CA ARG A 184 7.17 25.89 4.31
C ARG A 184 5.68 26.14 4.11
N ILE A 185 4.95 25.12 3.66
CA ILE A 185 3.47 25.20 3.50
C ILE A 185 2.82 25.46 4.86
N GLU A 186 3.20 24.73 5.91
CA GLU A 186 2.68 24.93 7.26
C GLU A 186 2.92 26.37 7.78
N GLN A 187 4.10 26.93 7.51
CA GLN A 187 4.43 28.32 7.87
C GLN A 187 3.56 29.35 7.15
N GLU A 188 3.32 29.16 5.84
CA GLU A 188 2.54 30.09 5.03
C GLU A 188 1.03 29.97 5.27
N THR A 189 0.55 28.78 5.60
CA THR A 189 -0.90 28.53 5.82
C THR A 189 -1.32 28.63 7.28
N GLY A 190 -0.39 28.58 8.22
CA GLY A 190 -0.67 28.53 9.66
C GLY A 190 -1.35 27.26 10.13
N THR A 191 -1.38 26.21 9.28
CA THR A 191 -1.99 24.90 9.60
C THR A 191 -0.94 23.79 9.50
N PRO A 192 -0.91 22.86 10.50
CA PRO A 192 0.04 21.73 10.49
C PRO A 192 -0.31 20.65 9.47
#